data_e66545e91813fb06b189c514b5cd86ef
#
_entry.id   e66545e91813fb06b189c514b5cd86ef
#
_cell.length_a   1.000
_cell.length_b   1.000
_cell.length_c   1.000
_cell.angle_alpha   90.00
_cell.angle_beta   90.00
_cell.angle_gamma   90.00
#
_symmetry.space_group_name_H-M   'P 1'
#
loop_
_entity.id
_entity.type
_entity.pdbx_description
1 polymer ?
#
loop_
_entity_poly.entity_id
_entity_poly.type
_entity_poly.pdbx_seq_one_letter_code
_entity_poly.pdbx_strand_id
1 'polypeptide(L)'
;SKDEGIEIVYEKKQLEYSKSIPGFAKIKGVAGSGKTVVLAKRAVNAHKRHGDIVLILTFNITLRSYIRDRISDAREDFDWGYFYINHYHQHILQTMNQHNMEIGDRNIKEVFKDINLFEGKKVEKYKTILIDEAQDYDPEWIKIIRKYFLEEGGEMVLFGDEKQNIYESELDENRNIRTPNGFGAWLKLNKSIRHKKDSHILKLAKEFQKTFLSTKYEIDSYEENSIQQQIAGFCLNKVAIYSD
;
A
#
# COMPACT_ATOMS: atom_id res chain seq x y z
N SER A 1 1.08 4.35 21.72
CA SER A 1 0.71 5.02 22.99
C SER A 1 0.60 6.50 22.76
N LYS A 2 -0.23 7.18 23.57
CA LYS A 2 -0.54 8.61 23.42
C LYS A 2 0.70 9.52 23.61
N ASP A 3 1.70 9.01 24.29
CA ASP A 3 2.95 9.73 24.61
C ASP A 3 4.09 9.40 23.62
N GLU A 4 3.86 8.48 22.71
CA GLU A 4 4.78 8.13 21.63
C GLU A 4 4.42 8.90 20.35
N GLY A 5 5.44 9.15 19.53
CA GLY A 5 5.26 9.83 18.24
C GLY A 5 5.41 11.35 18.32
N ILE A 6 5.47 11.95 17.15
CA ILE A 6 5.63 13.37 16.94
C ILE A 6 4.25 14.01 16.68
N GLU A 7 3.94 15.10 17.33
CA GLU A 7 2.70 15.83 17.06
C GLU A 7 2.67 16.35 15.62
N ILE A 8 1.65 15.96 14.88
CA ILE A 8 1.45 16.35 13.49
C ILE A 8 0.32 17.38 13.40
N VAL A 9 0.63 18.51 12.77
CA VAL A 9 -0.38 19.50 12.39
C VAL A 9 -0.94 19.09 11.03
N TYR A 10 -2.18 18.64 10.99
CA TYR A 10 -2.86 18.22 9.77
C TYR A 10 -3.44 19.39 9.00
N GLU A 11 -3.29 19.41 7.69
CA GLU A 11 -4.02 20.34 6.82
C GLU A 11 -5.51 19.93 6.70
N LYS A 12 -6.37 20.88 6.33
CA LYS A 12 -7.83 20.66 6.20
C LYS A 12 -8.18 19.44 5.34
N LYS A 13 -7.55 19.29 4.18
CA LYS A 13 -7.77 18.11 3.30
C LYS A 13 -7.26 16.81 3.90
N GLN A 14 -6.17 16.86 4.65
CA GLN A 14 -5.66 15.67 5.34
C GLN A 14 -6.62 15.22 6.43
N LEU A 15 -7.17 16.12 7.21
CA LEU A 15 -8.21 15.80 8.20
C LEU A 15 -9.47 15.26 7.53
N GLU A 16 -9.88 15.85 6.40
CA GLU A 16 -11.03 15.37 5.63
C GLU A 16 -10.83 13.95 5.12
N TYR A 17 -9.68 13.68 4.47
CA TYR A 17 -9.39 12.37 3.88
C TYR A 17 -8.97 11.31 4.90
N SER A 18 -8.61 11.70 6.11
CA SER A 18 -8.36 10.76 7.22
C SER A 18 -9.63 10.26 7.91
N LYS A 19 -10.80 10.80 7.60
CA LYS A 19 -12.08 10.28 8.11
C LYS A 19 -12.31 8.88 7.60
N SER A 20 -12.63 7.96 8.51
CA SER A 20 -13.00 6.58 8.17
C SER A 20 -14.50 6.51 7.90
N ILE A 21 -14.85 6.13 6.67
CA ILE A 21 -16.23 6.04 6.19
C ILE A 21 -16.34 4.76 5.36
N PRO A 22 -17.37 3.91 5.58
CA PRO A 22 -17.61 2.73 4.74
C PRO A 22 -17.68 3.06 3.26
N GLY A 23 -17.24 2.13 2.42
CA GLY A 23 -17.22 2.28 0.96
C GLY A 23 -15.81 2.36 0.38
N PHE A 24 -15.70 2.81 -0.85
CA PHE A 24 -14.46 2.79 -1.62
C PHE A 24 -13.98 4.21 -1.89
N ALA A 25 -12.69 4.45 -1.69
CA ALA A 25 -12.06 5.73 -2.03
C ALA A 25 -10.64 5.52 -2.57
N LYS A 26 -10.15 6.50 -3.32
CA LYS A 26 -8.76 6.52 -3.77
C LYS A 26 -8.18 7.92 -3.63
N ILE A 27 -7.01 8.00 -3.01
CA ILE A 27 -6.34 9.24 -2.64
C ILE A 27 -4.98 9.26 -3.32
N LYS A 28 -4.70 10.32 -4.06
CA LYS A 28 -3.40 10.51 -4.72
C LYS A 28 -2.73 11.81 -4.30
N GLY A 29 -1.42 11.83 -4.42
CA GLY A 29 -0.64 13.03 -4.17
C GLY A 29 0.83 12.79 -4.48
N VAL A 30 1.55 13.87 -4.73
CA VAL A 30 2.99 13.81 -4.98
C VAL A 30 3.76 13.32 -3.74
N ALA A 31 5.01 12.88 -3.95
CA ALA A 31 5.89 12.53 -2.84
C ALA A 31 5.95 13.67 -1.81
N GLY A 32 5.81 13.33 -0.52
CA GLY A 32 5.78 14.31 0.57
C GLY A 32 4.45 15.05 0.76
N SER A 33 3.38 14.72 0.04
CA SER A 33 2.04 15.31 0.24
C SER A 33 1.34 14.86 1.53
N GLY A 34 1.91 13.87 2.23
CA GLY A 34 1.35 13.33 3.46
C GLY A 34 0.37 12.16 3.27
N LYS A 35 0.43 11.44 2.13
CA LYS A 35 -0.40 10.24 1.90
C LYS A 35 -0.35 9.25 3.07
N THR A 36 0.85 8.84 3.47
CA THR A 36 1.05 7.88 4.57
C THR A 36 0.61 8.44 5.93
N VAL A 37 0.70 9.76 6.13
CA VAL A 37 0.16 10.43 7.33
C VAL A 37 -1.37 10.35 7.36
N VAL A 38 -2.03 10.58 6.22
CA VAL A 38 -3.48 10.44 6.08
C VAL A 38 -3.90 8.98 6.25
N LEU A 39 -3.18 8.04 5.65
CA LEU A 39 -3.40 6.59 5.81
C LEU A 39 -3.35 6.19 7.28
N ALA A 40 -2.29 6.57 7.99
CA ALA A 40 -2.09 6.24 9.39
C ALA A 40 -3.21 6.81 10.28
N LYS A 41 -3.55 8.08 10.10
CA LYS A 41 -4.65 8.70 10.86
C LYS A 41 -5.99 8.05 10.53
N ARG A 42 -6.22 7.68 9.25
CA ARG A 42 -7.43 6.97 8.84
C ARG A 42 -7.51 5.58 9.45
N ALA A 43 -6.38 4.86 9.56
CA ALA A 43 -6.33 3.57 10.24
C ALA A 43 -6.78 3.68 11.70
N VAL A 44 -6.25 4.66 12.43
CA VAL A 44 -6.66 4.92 13.82
C VAL A 44 -8.15 5.28 13.89
N ASN A 45 -8.63 6.15 13.00
CA ASN A 45 -10.04 6.53 12.96
C ASN A 45 -10.95 5.35 12.60
N ALA A 46 -10.51 4.43 11.73
CA ALA A 46 -11.23 3.22 11.39
C ALA A 46 -11.35 2.29 12.59
N HIS A 47 -10.23 2.02 13.27
CA HIS A 47 -10.27 1.23 14.50
C HIS A 47 -11.20 1.86 15.54
N LYS A 48 -11.13 3.16 15.79
CA LYS A 48 -12.05 3.87 16.70
C LYS A 48 -13.52 3.73 16.29
N ARG A 49 -13.81 3.68 14.98
CA ARG A 49 -15.18 3.56 14.47
C ARG A 49 -15.79 2.18 14.71
N HIS A 50 -15.02 1.11 14.55
CA HIS A 50 -15.59 -0.24 14.57
C HIS A 50 -14.97 -1.20 15.59
N GLY A 51 -13.86 -0.83 16.24
CA GLY A 51 -13.21 -1.64 17.30
C GLY A 51 -12.42 -2.85 16.80
N ASP A 52 -12.42 -3.13 15.48
CA ASP A 52 -11.81 -4.31 14.89
C ASP A 52 -10.43 -4.03 14.30
N ILE A 53 -9.77 -5.09 13.83
CA ILE A 53 -8.48 -5.02 13.16
C ILE A 53 -8.62 -4.25 11.83
N VAL A 54 -7.66 -3.36 11.58
CA VAL A 54 -7.47 -2.67 10.31
C VAL A 54 -6.33 -3.33 9.54
N LEU A 55 -6.64 -3.85 8.34
CA LEU A 55 -5.63 -4.39 7.44
C LEU A 55 -4.99 -3.24 6.65
N ILE A 56 -3.67 -3.15 6.73
CA ILE A 56 -2.87 -2.18 5.96
C ILE A 56 -1.91 -2.96 5.08
N LEU A 57 -2.05 -2.82 3.76
CA LEU A 57 -1.19 -3.48 2.80
C LEU A 57 -0.28 -2.46 2.12
N THR A 58 1.00 -2.76 2.06
CA THR A 58 2.01 -1.97 1.36
C THR A 58 2.76 -2.83 0.35
N PHE A 59 3.19 -2.25 -0.75
CA PHE A 59 4.03 -2.95 -1.72
C PHE A 59 5.46 -3.11 -1.21
N ASN A 60 5.99 -2.09 -0.53
CA ASN A 60 7.36 -2.09 -0.03
C ASN A 60 7.42 -2.47 1.46
N ILE A 61 8.08 -3.59 1.76
CA ILE A 61 8.23 -4.12 3.12
C ILE A 61 8.92 -3.13 4.08
N THR A 62 9.81 -2.28 3.57
CA THR A 62 10.52 -1.27 4.39
C THR A 62 9.57 -0.17 4.89
N LEU A 63 8.45 0.06 4.22
CA LEU A 63 7.45 1.03 4.66
C LEU A 63 6.65 0.59 5.88
N ARG A 64 6.69 -0.68 6.27
CA ARG A 64 5.96 -1.17 7.46
C ARG A 64 6.34 -0.41 8.73
N SER A 65 7.63 -0.27 8.99
CA SER A 65 8.12 0.48 10.15
C SER A 65 7.73 1.96 10.05
N TYR A 66 7.85 2.56 8.87
CA TYR A 66 7.45 3.94 8.65
C TYR A 66 5.95 4.16 8.86
N ILE A 67 5.09 3.23 8.41
CA ILE A 67 3.64 3.29 8.66
C ILE A 67 3.35 3.18 10.16
N ARG A 68 4.05 2.29 10.89
CA ARG A 68 3.93 2.19 12.35
C ARG A 68 4.28 3.51 13.05
N ASP A 69 5.39 4.15 12.66
CA ASP A 69 5.77 5.45 13.21
C ASP A 69 4.67 6.49 12.96
N ARG A 70 4.10 6.51 11.74
CA ARG A 70 3.01 7.44 11.41
C ARG A 70 1.72 7.15 12.19
N ILE A 71 1.42 5.89 12.53
CA ILE A 71 0.31 5.53 13.42
C ILE A 71 0.58 6.03 14.85
N SER A 72 1.81 5.88 15.36
CA SER A 72 2.22 6.44 16.65
C SER A 72 2.07 7.97 16.71
N ASP A 73 2.36 8.66 15.60
CA ASP A 73 2.22 10.12 15.50
C ASP A 73 0.75 10.60 15.58
N ALA A 74 -0.22 9.72 15.45
CA ALA A 74 -1.62 10.08 15.72
C ALA A 74 -1.87 10.39 17.19
N ARG A 75 -0.97 9.97 18.11
CA ARG A 75 -0.97 10.21 19.57
C ARG A 75 -2.31 9.88 20.21
N GLU A 76 -2.85 8.71 19.83
CA GLU A 76 -4.12 8.20 20.33
C GLU A 76 -3.89 6.93 21.15
N ASP A 77 -4.80 6.62 22.06
CA ASP A 77 -4.76 5.36 22.79
C ASP A 77 -5.30 4.23 21.93
N PHE A 78 -4.48 3.23 21.65
CA PHE A 78 -4.84 2.01 20.92
C PHE A 78 -3.88 0.86 21.28
N ASP A 79 -4.32 -0.37 21.04
CA ASP A 79 -3.48 -1.55 21.06
C ASP A 79 -2.93 -1.82 19.64
N TRP A 80 -1.63 -2.12 19.54
CA TRP A 80 -0.98 -2.48 18.29
C TRP A 80 -1.53 -3.75 17.64
N GLY A 81 -2.16 -4.63 18.41
CA GLY A 81 -2.84 -5.82 17.90
C GLY A 81 -3.95 -5.51 16.90
N TYR A 82 -4.47 -4.28 16.89
CA TYR A 82 -5.53 -3.87 15.96
C TYR A 82 -5.02 -3.32 14.62
N PHE A 83 -3.71 -3.27 14.38
CA PHE A 83 -3.13 -2.81 13.11
C PHE A 83 -2.30 -3.92 12.48
N TYR A 84 -2.89 -4.62 11.51
CA TYR A 84 -2.20 -5.66 10.77
C TYR A 84 -1.58 -5.06 9.51
N ILE A 85 -0.27 -4.74 9.59
CA ILE A 85 0.49 -4.13 8.49
C ILE A 85 1.30 -5.22 7.80
N ASN A 86 1.01 -5.49 6.53
CA ASN A 86 1.68 -6.55 5.78
C ASN A 86 1.97 -6.15 4.33
N HIS A 87 2.76 -6.97 3.66
CA HIS A 87 3.00 -6.91 2.22
C HIS A 87 1.99 -7.81 1.50
N TYR A 88 1.51 -7.40 0.32
CA TYR A 88 0.48 -8.16 -0.41
C TYR A 88 0.83 -9.65 -0.57
N HIS A 89 1.99 -9.95 -1.18
CA HIS A 89 2.37 -11.35 -1.45
C HIS A 89 2.50 -12.16 -0.16
N GLN A 90 3.06 -11.57 0.89
CA GLN A 90 3.16 -12.24 2.18
C GLN A 90 1.79 -12.52 2.79
N HIS A 91 0.85 -11.58 2.70
CA HIS A 91 -0.51 -11.78 3.19
C HIS A 91 -1.22 -12.93 2.46
N ILE A 92 -1.11 -12.98 1.13
CA ILE A 92 -1.68 -14.06 0.31
C ILE A 92 -1.05 -15.41 0.68
N LEU A 93 0.29 -15.51 0.75
CA LEU A 93 0.99 -16.75 1.09
C LEU A 93 0.64 -17.23 2.50
N GLN A 94 0.57 -16.33 3.48
CA GLN A 94 0.16 -16.69 4.84
C GLN A 94 -1.26 -17.24 4.88
N THR A 95 -2.20 -16.63 4.13
CA THR A 95 -3.57 -17.12 4.02
C THR A 95 -3.63 -18.48 3.32
N MET A 96 -2.86 -18.67 2.25
CA MET A 96 -2.75 -19.99 1.58
C MET A 96 -2.25 -21.05 2.55
N ASN A 97 -1.20 -20.77 3.33
CA ASN A 97 -0.65 -21.70 4.32
C ASN A 97 -1.67 -22.03 5.41
N GLN A 98 -2.41 -21.05 5.93
CA GLN A 98 -3.49 -21.27 6.90
C GLN A 98 -4.58 -22.23 6.39
N HIS A 99 -4.78 -22.28 5.08
CA HIS A 99 -5.76 -23.15 4.42
C HIS A 99 -5.15 -24.40 3.80
N ASN A 100 -3.88 -24.72 4.09
CA ASN A 100 -3.14 -25.86 3.53
C ASN A 100 -3.21 -25.91 1.99
N MET A 101 -3.04 -24.75 1.36
CA MET A 101 -3.05 -24.60 -0.09
C MET A 101 -1.62 -24.65 -0.62
N GLU A 102 -1.38 -25.55 -1.56
CA GLU A 102 -0.09 -25.68 -2.22
C GLU A 102 -0.08 -24.94 -3.57
N ILE A 103 1.05 -24.36 -3.92
CA ILE A 103 1.24 -23.72 -5.23
C ILE A 103 1.37 -24.80 -6.32
N GLY A 104 2.00 -25.95 -5.99
CA GLY A 104 2.29 -27.03 -6.92
C GLY A 104 3.18 -26.53 -8.08
N ASP A 105 2.90 -27.02 -9.28
CA ASP A 105 3.65 -26.65 -10.50
C ASP A 105 3.19 -25.31 -11.12
N ARG A 106 2.27 -24.59 -10.47
CA ARG A 106 1.74 -23.32 -10.98
C ARG A 106 2.80 -22.21 -10.90
N ASN A 107 2.81 -21.32 -11.89
CA ASN A 107 3.61 -20.11 -11.82
C ASN A 107 3.13 -19.21 -10.68
N ILE A 108 4.01 -18.86 -9.76
CA ILE A 108 3.69 -18.03 -8.59
C ILE A 108 3.03 -16.68 -8.98
N LYS A 109 3.44 -16.08 -10.09
CA LYS A 109 2.86 -14.82 -10.59
C LYS A 109 1.41 -15.00 -11.03
N GLU A 110 1.07 -16.15 -11.61
CA GLU A 110 -0.30 -16.50 -12.01
C GLU A 110 -1.17 -16.76 -10.77
N VAL A 111 -0.62 -17.46 -9.77
CA VAL A 111 -1.31 -17.69 -8.50
C VAL A 111 -1.73 -16.38 -7.85
N PHE A 112 -0.84 -15.39 -7.81
CA PHE A 112 -1.16 -14.08 -7.22
C PHE A 112 -2.19 -13.25 -8.02
N LYS A 113 -2.49 -13.61 -9.26
CA LYS A 113 -3.50 -12.97 -10.11
C LYS A 113 -4.79 -13.79 -10.24
N ASP A 114 -4.83 -14.96 -9.65
CA ASP A 114 -6.00 -15.86 -9.73
C ASP A 114 -7.15 -15.32 -8.88
N ILE A 115 -8.14 -14.71 -9.52
CA ILE A 115 -9.33 -14.17 -8.87
C ILE A 115 -10.16 -15.23 -8.14
N ASN A 116 -9.93 -16.50 -8.40
CA ASN A 116 -10.61 -17.62 -7.74
C ASN A 116 -9.71 -18.34 -6.72
N LEU A 117 -8.56 -17.76 -6.38
CA LEU A 117 -7.55 -18.36 -5.51
C LEU A 117 -8.13 -18.93 -4.21
N PHE A 118 -9.06 -18.23 -3.57
CA PHE A 118 -9.68 -18.64 -2.30
C PHE A 118 -11.14 -19.09 -2.47
N GLU A 119 -11.53 -19.55 -3.67
CA GLU A 119 -12.90 -20.02 -3.91
C GLU A 119 -13.24 -21.18 -2.96
N GLY A 120 -14.40 -21.08 -2.30
CA GLY A 120 -14.84 -22.07 -1.30
C GLY A 120 -14.07 -22.08 0.03
N LYS A 121 -13.10 -21.17 0.23
CA LYS A 121 -12.37 -21.03 1.49
C LYS A 121 -12.99 -19.93 2.34
N LYS A 122 -13.09 -20.16 3.66
CA LYS A 122 -13.51 -19.16 4.63
C LYS A 122 -12.28 -18.42 5.15
N VAL A 123 -11.89 -17.34 4.46
CA VAL A 123 -10.77 -16.50 4.85
C VAL A 123 -11.20 -15.42 5.85
N GLU A 124 -10.25 -14.92 6.65
CA GLU A 124 -10.48 -13.79 7.56
C GLU A 124 -10.83 -12.53 6.77
N LYS A 125 -11.84 -11.79 7.23
CA LYS A 125 -12.29 -10.55 6.61
C LYS A 125 -12.08 -9.37 7.54
N TYR A 126 -11.90 -8.21 6.93
CA TYR A 126 -11.61 -6.94 7.61
C TYR A 126 -12.66 -5.89 7.24
N LYS A 127 -13.13 -5.13 8.24
CA LYS A 127 -14.04 -4.00 8.04
C LYS A 127 -13.36 -2.82 7.35
N THR A 128 -12.05 -2.70 7.50
CA THR A 128 -11.26 -1.65 6.82
C THR A 128 -9.96 -2.22 6.27
N ILE A 129 -9.72 -1.94 4.98
CA ILE A 129 -8.50 -2.27 4.27
C ILE A 129 -7.92 -0.99 3.65
N LEU A 130 -6.68 -0.68 3.98
CA LEU A 130 -5.94 0.46 3.42
C LEU A 130 -4.76 -0.07 2.61
N ILE A 131 -4.61 0.40 1.37
CA ILE A 131 -3.52 -0.02 0.48
C ILE A 131 -2.64 1.18 0.19
N ASP A 132 -1.36 1.12 0.59
CA ASP A 132 -0.36 2.13 0.26
C ASP A 132 0.37 1.76 -1.04
N GLU A 133 0.88 2.78 -1.74
CA GLU A 133 1.57 2.66 -3.03
C GLU A 133 0.77 1.85 -4.08
N ALA A 134 -0.52 2.18 -4.21
CA ALA A 134 -1.45 1.46 -5.08
C ALA A 134 -1.05 1.47 -6.57
N GLN A 135 -0.17 2.37 -7.02
CA GLN A 135 0.39 2.38 -8.38
C GLN A 135 1.26 1.15 -8.66
N ASP A 136 1.79 0.48 -7.62
CA ASP A 136 2.64 -0.70 -7.75
C ASP A 136 1.82 -2.01 -7.69
N TYR A 137 0.48 -1.90 -7.51
CA TYR A 137 -0.42 -3.04 -7.45
C TYR A 137 -1.00 -3.36 -8.82
N ASP A 138 -0.98 -4.64 -9.16
CA ASP A 138 -1.79 -5.15 -10.26
C ASP A 138 -3.29 -5.02 -9.91
N PRO A 139 -4.15 -4.56 -10.84
CA PRO A 139 -5.59 -4.46 -10.60
C PRO A 139 -6.24 -5.78 -10.14
N GLU A 140 -5.72 -6.93 -10.58
CA GLU A 140 -6.23 -8.24 -10.15
C GLU A 140 -5.96 -8.49 -8.66
N TRP A 141 -4.84 -8.03 -8.13
CA TRP A 141 -4.55 -8.13 -6.68
C TRP A 141 -5.57 -7.35 -5.85
N ILE A 142 -5.92 -6.15 -6.29
CA ILE A 142 -6.93 -5.34 -5.61
C ILE A 142 -8.31 -6.02 -5.67
N LYS A 143 -8.64 -6.68 -6.78
CA LYS A 143 -9.88 -7.47 -6.90
C LYS A 143 -9.89 -8.65 -5.94
N ILE A 144 -8.79 -9.39 -5.82
CA ILE A 144 -8.63 -10.51 -4.88
C ILE A 144 -8.82 -10.03 -3.44
N ILE A 145 -8.12 -8.94 -3.06
CA ILE A 145 -8.25 -8.35 -1.72
C ILE A 145 -9.71 -8.00 -1.44
N ARG A 146 -10.37 -7.31 -2.37
CA ARG A 146 -11.77 -6.90 -2.22
C ARG A 146 -12.73 -8.09 -2.12
N LYS A 147 -12.54 -9.11 -2.97
CA LYS A 147 -13.44 -10.28 -3.04
C LYS A 147 -13.38 -11.11 -1.76
N TYR A 148 -12.19 -11.36 -1.24
CA TYR A 148 -12.00 -12.34 -0.18
C TYR A 148 -11.80 -11.75 1.21
N PHE A 149 -11.14 -10.60 1.32
CA PHE A 149 -10.71 -10.05 2.61
C PHE A 149 -11.53 -8.85 3.09
N LEU A 150 -12.34 -8.22 2.24
CA LEU A 150 -13.20 -7.12 2.66
C LEU A 150 -14.55 -7.64 3.15
N GLU A 151 -15.00 -7.19 4.31
CA GLU A 151 -16.38 -7.41 4.78
C GLU A 151 -17.39 -6.67 3.89
N GLU A 152 -18.60 -7.22 3.79
CA GLU A 152 -19.71 -6.54 3.12
C GLU A 152 -20.00 -5.19 3.80
N GLY A 153 -20.14 -4.14 3.01
CA GLY A 153 -20.28 -2.78 3.54
C GLY A 153 -19.03 -2.21 4.20
N GLY A 154 -17.89 -2.88 4.10
CA GLY A 154 -16.62 -2.43 4.64
C GLY A 154 -16.03 -1.21 3.92
N GLU A 155 -14.89 -0.78 4.37
CA GLU A 155 -14.13 0.36 3.85
C GLU A 155 -12.86 -0.13 3.15
N MET A 156 -12.62 0.32 1.91
CA MET A 156 -11.35 0.06 1.22
C MET A 156 -10.83 1.34 0.57
N VAL A 157 -9.59 1.72 0.90
CA VAL A 157 -8.97 2.95 0.41
C VAL A 157 -7.62 2.68 -0.21
N LEU A 158 -7.42 3.22 -1.41
CA LEU A 158 -6.17 3.15 -2.16
C LEU A 158 -5.42 4.47 -2.04
N PHE A 159 -4.13 4.40 -1.71
CA PHE A 159 -3.23 5.55 -1.68
C PHE A 159 -2.18 5.37 -2.78
N GLY A 160 -2.04 6.36 -3.68
CA GLY A 160 -1.12 6.25 -4.81
C GLY A 160 -0.39 7.54 -5.14
N ASP A 161 0.73 7.42 -5.86
CA ASP A 161 1.54 8.54 -6.34
C ASP A 161 1.43 8.65 -7.88
N GLU A 162 1.02 9.83 -8.38
CA GLU A 162 0.89 10.07 -9.82
C GLU A 162 2.23 10.09 -10.57
N LYS A 163 3.33 10.42 -9.86
CA LYS A 163 4.64 10.68 -10.48
C LYS A 163 5.63 9.54 -10.33
N GLN A 164 5.33 8.56 -9.48
CA GLN A 164 6.18 7.40 -9.23
C GLN A 164 5.73 6.15 -10.00
N ASN A 165 4.98 6.30 -11.08
CA ASN A 165 4.74 5.20 -12.00
C ASN A 165 6.05 4.92 -12.76
N ILE A 166 7.01 4.36 -12.04
CA ILE A 166 8.36 4.02 -12.50
C ILE A 166 8.30 2.80 -13.43
N TYR A 167 7.34 1.96 -13.20
CA TYR A 167 7.00 0.87 -14.09
C TYR A 167 5.87 1.38 -14.99
N GLU A 168 6.04 1.37 -16.29
CA GLU A 168 5.00 1.65 -17.30
C GLU A 168 3.84 0.65 -17.20
N SER A 169 3.50 0.23 -15.98
CA SER A 169 2.39 -0.63 -15.68
C SER A 169 1.12 0.14 -15.99
N GLU A 170 0.63 -0.10 -17.18
CA GLU A 170 -0.73 0.09 -17.65
C GLU A 170 -1.48 1.26 -16.99
N LEU A 171 -1.12 2.49 -17.36
CA LEU A 171 -1.99 3.64 -17.10
C LEU A 171 -3.28 3.46 -17.89
N ASP A 172 -4.37 4.00 -17.37
CA ASP A 172 -5.60 4.14 -18.14
C ASP A 172 -5.39 5.16 -19.28
N GLU A 173 -6.38 5.29 -20.17
CA GLU A 173 -6.37 6.24 -21.29
C GLU A 173 -6.14 7.70 -20.84
N ASN A 174 -6.41 8.01 -19.58
CA ASN A 174 -6.20 9.31 -18.94
C ASN A 174 -4.89 9.42 -18.15
N ARG A 175 -3.97 8.49 -18.32
CA ARG A 175 -2.69 8.41 -17.57
C ARG A 175 -2.87 8.33 -16.04
N ASN A 176 -3.96 7.76 -15.56
CA ASN A 176 -4.14 7.47 -14.14
C ASN A 176 -3.80 6.00 -13.82
N ILE A 177 -3.47 5.75 -12.56
CA ILE A 177 -3.27 4.42 -12.02
C ILE A 177 -4.53 3.58 -12.29
N ARG A 178 -4.39 2.43 -12.96
CA ARG A 178 -5.49 1.50 -13.17
C ARG A 178 -5.97 0.94 -11.83
N THR A 179 -7.24 1.08 -11.58
CA THR A 179 -7.91 0.55 -10.40
C THR A 179 -9.19 -0.16 -10.79
N PRO A 180 -9.61 -1.20 -10.06
CA PRO A 180 -10.91 -1.81 -10.31
C PRO A 180 -12.04 -0.80 -10.20
N ASN A 181 -13.17 -1.07 -10.87
CA ASN A 181 -14.35 -0.24 -10.82
C ASN A 181 -14.90 -0.11 -9.38
N GLY A 182 -15.52 1.02 -9.07
CA GLY A 182 -16.22 1.28 -7.82
C GLY A 182 -15.50 2.24 -6.86
N PHE A 183 -14.23 2.60 -7.12
CA PHE A 183 -13.49 3.54 -6.25
C PHE A 183 -13.78 5.02 -6.49
N GLY A 184 -14.57 5.37 -7.49
CA GLY A 184 -14.88 6.77 -7.82
C GLY A 184 -13.68 7.56 -8.37
N ALA A 185 -13.73 8.88 -8.26
CA ALA A 185 -12.66 9.78 -8.69
C ALA A 185 -11.50 9.83 -7.68
N TRP A 186 -10.28 10.14 -8.17
CA TRP A 186 -9.13 10.36 -7.30
C TRP A 186 -9.26 11.64 -6.47
N LEU A 187 -9.21 11.50 -5.16
CA LEU A 187 -9.05 12.61 -4.22
C LEU A 187 -7.59 13.08 -4.21
N LYS A 188 -7.35 14.38 -4.34
CA LYS A 188 -5.99 14.92 -4.51
C LYS A 188 -5.48 15.62 -3.26
N LEU A 189 -4.28 15.22 -2.80
CA LEU A 189 -3.46 15.95 -1.85
C LEU A 189 -2.45 16.82 -2.63
N ASN A 190 -2.66 18.12 -2.66
CA ASN A 190 -1.97 19.02 -3.60
C ASN A 190 -0.67 19.66 -3.06
N LYS A 191 -0.34 19.50 -1.78
CA LYS A 191 0.82 20.17 -1.18
C LYS A 191 1.87 19.17 -0.69
N SER A 192 3.13 19.51 -0.95
CA SER A 192 4.24 18.85 -0.28
C SER A 192 4.49 19.52 1.07
N ILE A 193 4.32 18.77 2.16
CA ILE A 193 4.51 19.28 3.53
C ILE A 193 5.98 19.30 3.92
N ARG A 194 6.80 18.46 3.29
CA ARG A 194 8.18 18.21 3.73
C ARG A 194 9.14 19.37 3.49
N HIS A 195 8.81 20.31 2.61
CA HIS A 195 9.78 21.35 2.26
C HIS A 195 9.11 22.72 2.00
N LYS A 196 9.59 23.75 2.67
CA LYS A 196 9.38 25.14 2.23
C LYS A 196 9.88 25.28 0.79
N LYS A 197 9.18 26.06 -0.04
CA LYS A 197 9.40 26.21 -1.50
C LYS A 197 10.87 26.41 -1.95
N ASP A 198 11.76 26.80 -1.04
CA ASP A 198 13.16 27.17 -1.32
C ASP A 198 14.19 26.26 -0.63
N SER A 199 13.84 25.05 -0.20
CA SER A 199 14.83 24.20 0.45
C SER A 199 15.83 23.65 -0.56
N HIS A 200 17.13 23.75 -0.26
CA HIS A 200 18.23 23.16 -1.04
C HIS A 200 18.01 21.65 -1.32
N ILE A 201 17.30 20.96 -0.40
CA ILE A 201 16.96 19.53 -0.53
C ILE A 201 15.98 19.29 -1.69
N LEU A 202 15.00 20.18 -1.91
CA LEU A 202 14.09 20.08 -3.06
C LEU A 202 14.81 20.31 -4.41
N LYS A 203 15.76 21.24 -4.43
CA LYS A 203 16.60 21.48 -5.61
C LYS A 203 17.48 20.27 -5.88
N LEU A 204 18.13 19.74 -4.86
CA LEU A 204 18.97 18.54 -4.95
C LEU A 204 18.17 17.30 -5.39
N ALA A 205 16.99 17.08 -4.83
CA ALA A 205 16.10 15.96 -5.21
C ALA A 205 15.64 16.08 -6.67
N LYS A 206 15.30 17.29 -7.14
CA LYS A 206 14.93 17.55 -8.54
C LYS A 206 16.12 17.37 -9.49
N GLU A 207 17.30 17.82 -9.09
CA GLU A 207 18.51 17.63 -9.88
C GLU A 207 18.93 16.17 -9.92
N PHE A 208 18.85 15.47 -8.81
CA PHE A 208 19.08 14.03 -8.73
C PHE A 208 18.12 13.24 -9.63
N GLN A 209 16.80 13.54 -9.56
CA GLN A 209 15.82 12.95 -10.47
C GLN A 209 16.15 13.23 -11.93
N LYS A 210 16.51 14.47 -12.26
CA LYS A 210 16.83 14.88 -13.63
C LYS A 210 18.13 14.25 -14.15
N THR A 211 19.14 14.11 -13.30
CA THR A 211 20.48 13.65 -13.69
C THR A 211 20.62 12.14 -13.67
N PHE A 212 20.04 11.48 -12.68
CA PHE A 212 20.24 10.04 -12.47
C PHE A 212 19.07 9.18 -12.93
N LEU A 213 17.83 9.65 -12.82
CA LEU A 213 16.68 8.86 -13.27
C LEU A 213 16.45 8.99 -14.77
N SER A 214 16.63 10.17 -15.37
CA SER A 214 16.52 10.32 -16.82
C SER A 214 17.63 9.59 -17.58
N THR A 215 18.83 9.49 -17.01
CA THR A 215 19.97 8.77 -17.63
C THR A 215 19.87 7.25 -17.41
N LYS A 216 19.30 6.83 -16.30
CA LYS A 216 19.15 5.42 -15.93
C LYS A 216 18.06 4.72 -16.76
N TYR A 217 17.04 5.43 -17.20
CA TYR A 217 15.97 4.88 -18.04
C TYR A 217 16.38 4.53 -19.47
N GLU A 218 17.46 5.08 -19.98
CA GLU A 218 18.00 4.67 -21.30
C GLU A 218 18.91 3.44 -21.25
N ILE A 219 19.38 3.03 -20.07
CA ILE A 219 20.42 1.99 -19.93
C ILE A 219 19.89 0.69 -19.29
N ASP A 220 18.84 0.70 -18.51
CA ASP A 220 18.51 -0.40 -17.55
C ASP A 220 17.34 -1.31 -17.93
N SER A 221 16.96 -1.46 -19.19
CA SER A 221 15.99 -2.51 -19.58
C SER A 221 16.52 -3.95 -19.38
N TYR A 222 17.82 -4.12 -19.13
CA TYR A 222 18.46 -5.43 -18.93
C TYR A 222 18.69 -5.81 -17.45
N GLU A 223 18.84 -4.87 -16.54
CA GLU A 223 19.11 -5.16 -15.11
C GLU A 223 17.84 -5.34 -14.25
N GLU A 224 16.69 -4.81 -14.67
CA GLU A 224 15.42 -4.96 -13.92
C GLU A 224 14.98 -6.41 -13.75
N ASN A 225 15.25 -7.26 -14.73
CA ASN A 225 14.95 -8.69 -14.63
C ASN A 225 15.81 -9.41 -13.57
N SER A 226 17.03 -8.94 -13.30
CA SER A 226 17.92 -9.52 -12.31
C SER A 226 17.52 -9.15 -10.88
N ILE A 227 17.05 -7.92 -10.67
CA ILE A 227 16.60 -7.46 -9.33
C ILE A 227 15.26 -8.10 -8.95
N GLN A 228 14.31 -8.21 -9.88
CA GLN A 228 13.05 -8.92 -9.64
C GLN A 228 13.28 -10.43 -9.39
N GLN A 229 14.22 -11.06 -10.07
CA GLN A 229 14.62 -12.44 -9.82
C GLN A 229 15.33 -12.61 -8.46
N GLN A 230 16.15 -11.63 -8.04
CA GLN A 230 16.78 -11.63 -6.71
C GLN A 230 15.75 -11.43 -5.59
N ILE A 231 14.77 -10.54 -5.77
CA ILE A 231 13.69 -10.34 -4.79
C ILE A 231 12.79 -11.57 -4.71
N ALA A 232 12.42 -12.16 -5.83
CA ALA A 232 11.66 -13.41 -5.88
C ALA A 232 12.46 -14.57 -5.27
N GLY A 233 13.75 -14.70 -5.58
CA GLY A 233 14.65 -15.69 -4.98
C GLY A 233 14.87 -15.49 -3.48
N PHE A 234 14.92 -14.24 -3.01
CA PHE A 234 15.04 -13.93 -1.58
C PHE A 234 13.76 -14.27 -0.80
N CYS A 235 12.59 -14.06 -1.38
CA CYS A 235 11.30 -14.48 -0.81
C CYS A 235 11.18 -16.03 -0.76
N LEU A 236 11.58 -16.72 -1.83
CA LEU A 236 11.54 -18.18 -1.90
C LEU A 236 12.52 -18.85 -0.93
N ASN A 237 13.74 -18.31 -0.78
CA ASN A 237 14.74 -18.87 0.13
C ASN A 237 14.40 -18.66 1.63
N LYS A 238 13.62 -17.62 1.98
CA LYS A 238 13.16 -17.45 3.38
C LYS A 238 12.01 -18.38 3.73
N VAL A 239 11.19 -18.79 2.77
CA VAL A 239 10.10 -19.77 2.99
C VAL A 239 10.67 -21.18 3.21
N ALA A 240 11.80 -21.51 2.58
CA ALA A 240 12.47 -22.82 2.75
C ALA A 240 13.23 -22.98 4.08
N ILE A 241 13.51 -21.91 4.83
CA ILE A 241 14.29 -21.96 6.10
C ILE A 241 13.40 -22.22 7.34
N TYR A 242 12.07 -22.21 7.20
CA TYR A 242 11.14 -22.45 8.31
C TYR A 242 10.35 -23.77 8.19
N SER A 243 10.84 -24.72 7.40
CA SER A 243 10.24 -26.06 7.24
C SER A 243 11.17 -27.20 7.72
N ASP A 244 11.97 -26.96 8.77
CA ASP A 244 12.65 -28.01 9.56
C ASP A 244 12.29 -27.88 11.04
#